data_6ea5ac128b6817ee8fb0ee50c9ec15f5
#
_entry.id   6ea5ac128b6817ee8fb0ee50c9ec15f5
#
_cell.length_a   1.000
_cell.length_b   1.000
_cell.length_c   1.000
_cell.angle_alpha   90.00
_cell.angle_beta   90.00
_cell.angle_gamma   90.00
#
_symmetry.space_group_name_H-M   'P 1'
#
loop_
_entity.id
_entity.type
_entity.pdbx_description
1 polymer ?
#
loop_
_entity_poly.entity_id
_entity_poly.type
_entity_poly.pdbx_seq_one_letter_code
_entity_poly.pdbx_strand_id
1 'polypeptide(L)'
;MTLNKLPSIFNQLRPVSVGFDNIFDHFERMFDDNDEFFRTPTATFPFYNIVKTGSTTYNIEVALAGYTKKDIKVDYADNLLTIKSVKEVKDSKESNGVIHRGIAKRYFSKAFTIADDVEIKGAELKDGLLKVSLNKILPDAKKPRSIEVK
;
A
#
# COMPACT_ATOMS: atom_id res chain seq x y z
N MET A 1 15.40 -31.64 10.66
CA MET A 1 15.08 -31.10 9.33
C MET A 1 14.64 -29.66 9.49
N THR A 2 15.43 -28.76 8.98
CA THR A 2 15.06 -27.36 8.89
C THR A 2 13.92 -27.23 7.88
N LEU A 3 12.71 -27.02 8.37
CA LEU A 3 11.61 -26.58 7.53
C LEU A 3 12.07 -25.35 6.79
N ASN A 4 12.05 -25.41 5.48
CA ASN A 4 12.36 -24.29 4.62
C ASN A 4 11.45 -23.12 5.01
N LYS A 5 12.01 -22.19 5.77
CA LYS A 5 11.35 -20.92 6.02
C LYS A 5 11.10 -20.32 4.64
N LEU A 6 9.85 -20.09 4.31
CA LEU A 6 9.54 -19.29 3.15
C LEU A 6 10.37 -18.01 3.25
N PRO A 7 10.99 -17.60 2.16
CA PRO A 7 11.82 -16.42 2.17
C PRO A 7 11.02 -15.25 2.74
N SER A 8 11.65 -14.45 3.56
CA SER A 8 11.10 -13.20 4.12
C SER A 8 10.52 -12.25 3.08
N ILE A 9 10.78 -12.54 1.82
CA ILE A 9 10.28 -11.80 0.66
C ILE A 9 8.74 -11.74 0.61
N PHE A 10 8.04 -12.81 1.02
CA PHE A 10 6.58 -12.80 1.03
C PHE A 10 6.01 -11.85 2.07
N ASN A 11 6.68 -11.71 3.21
CA ASN A 11 6.32 -10.76 4.24
C ASN A 11 6.57 -9.32 3.83
N GLN A 12 7.60 -9.10 3.03
CA GLN A 12 7.91 -7.79 2.49
C GLN A 12 6.98 -7.39 1.34
N LEU A 13 6.48 -8.37 0.58
CA LEU A 13 5.59 -8.11 -0.56
C LEU A 13 4.16 -7.79 -0.13
N ARG A 14 3.66 -8.43 0.92
CA ARG A 14 2.28 -8.21 1.37
C ARG A 14 1.95 -6.74 1.65
N PRO A 15 2.76 -5.98 2.41
CA PRO A 15 2.48 -4.57 2.69
C PRO A 15 2.57 -3.64 1.47
N VAL A 16 3.18 -4.09 0.37
CA VAL A 16 3.38 -3.28 -0.84
C VAL A 16 2.57 -3.76 -2.04
N SER A 17 1.67 -4.73 -1.82
CA SER A 17 0.87 -5.35 -2.88
C SER A 17 -0.62 -5.20 -2.61
N VAL A 18 -1.40 -4.97 -3.64
CA VAL A 18 -2.85 -4.77 -3.56
C VAL A 18 -3.57 -5.73 -4.50
N GLY A 19 -4.62 -6.37 -4.01
CA GLY A 19 -5.46 -7.28 -4.79
C GLY A 19 -5.05 -8.74 -4.76
N PHE A 20 -4.00 -9.09 -4.00
CA PHE A 20 -3.48 -10.46 -3.85
C PHE A 20 -3.90 -11.13 -2.53
N ASP A 21 -4.92 -10.59 -1.84
CA ASP A 21 -5.31 -11.02 -0.49
C ASP A 21 -5.55 -12.52 -0.39
N ASN A 22 -6.27 -13.09 -1.35
CA ASN A 22 -6.61 -14.52 -1.33
C ASN A 22 -5.37 -15.42 -1.43
N ILE A 23 -4.35 -14.97 -2.14
CA ILE A 23 -3.09 -15.69 -2.27
C ILE A 23 -2.33 -15.63 -0.96
N PHE A 24 -2.23 -14.44 -0.35
CA PHE A 24 -1.53 -14.25 0.92
C PHE A 24 -2.25 -14.99 2.07
N ASP A 25 -3.58 -14.92 2.13
CA ASP A 25 -4.37 -15.66 3.13
C ASP A 25 -4.21 -17.17 2.99
N HIS A 26 -4.11 -17.68 1.76
CA HIS A 26 -3.83 -19.08 1.51
C HIS A 26 -2.46 -19.49 2.03
N PHE A 27 -1.44 -18.69 1.75
CA PHE A 27 -0.09 -18.92 2.26
C PHE A 27 -0.04 -18.83 3.78
N GLU A 28 -0.70 -17.86 4.41
CA GLU A 28 -0.75 -17.76 5.87
C GLU A 28 -1.32 -19.03 6.51
N ARG A 29 -2.44 -19.54 5.98
CA ARG A 29 -3.05 -20.78 6.50
C ARG A 29 -2.14 -21.99 6.36
N MET A 30 -1.27 -22.03 5.37
CA MET A 30 -0.30 -23.12 5.19
C MET A 30 0.85 -23.08 6.19
N PHE A 31 1.12 -21.93 6.79
CA PHE A 31 2.27 -21.68 7.66
C PHE A 31 1.88 -21.19 9.04
N ASP A 32 0.58 -21.18 9.35
CA ASP A 32 0.05 -20.75 10.63
C ASP A 32 0.29 -21.83 11.68
N ASP A 33 1.46 -21.77 12.32
CA ASP A 33 1.65 -22.19 13.68
C ASP A 33 2.88 -21.49 14.26
N ASN A 34 2.61 -20.43 15.04
CA ASN A 34 3.51 -19.88 16.06
C ASN A 34 4.74 -19.06 15.66
N ASP A 35 4.78 -18.34 14.59
CA ASP A 35 5.91 -17.44 14.35
C ASP A 35 5.54 -15.96 14.53
N GLU A 36 5.90 -15.40 15.68
CA GLU A 36 5.97 -13.95 15.94
C GLU A 36 6.87 -13.18 14.94
N PHE A 37 7.54 -13.92 14.08
CA PHE A 37 8.48 -13.39 13.08
C PHE A 37 7.81 -12.56 11.98
N PHE A 38 6.49 -12.68 11.83
CA PHE A 38 5.73 -12.03 10.76
C PHE A 38 5.18 -10.64 11.14
N ARG A 39 5.47 -10.13 12.33
CA ARG A 39 4.74 -8.98 12.90
C ARG A 39 5.32 -7.59 12.68
N THR A 40 6.53 -7.43 12.19
CA THR A 40 7.07 -6.08 11.98
C THR A 40 7.68 -5.89 10.60
N PRO A 41 6.91 -5.40 9.62
CA PRO A 41 7.55 -4.74 8.50
C PRO A 41 8.30 -3.54 9.06
N THR A 42 9.61 -3.46 8.82
CA THR A 42 10.37 -2.25 9.07
C THR A 42 9.71 -1.09 8.32
N ALA A 43 9.01 -0.26 9.07
CA ALA A 43 8.26 0.84 8.48
C ALA A 43 9.24 1.88 7.96
N THR A 44 9.39 1.93 6.63
CA THR A 44 10.16 2.97 5.95
C THR A 44 9.26 4.17 5.65
N PHE A 45 9.83 5.36 5.74
CA PHE A 45 9.10 6.58 5.39
C PHE A 45 8.70 6.59 3.88
N PRO A 46 7.49 7.04 3.55
CA PRO A 46 6.38 7.44 4.41
C PRO A 46 5.59 6.24 4.95
N PHE A 47 4.98 6.41 6.11
CA PHE A 47 4.08 5.41 6.68
C PHE A 47 2.81 5.31 5.86
N TYR A 48 2.29 4.11 5.69
CA TYR A 48 1.11 3.85 4.89
C TYR A 48 0.26 2.72 5.44
N ASN A 49 -1.00 2.72 5.06
CA ASN A 49 -1.94 1.62 5.27
C ASN A 49 -2.46 1.12 3.93
N ILE A 50 -2.71 -0.17 3.83
CA ILE A 50 -3.52 -0.76 2.77
C ILE A 50 -4.78 -1.29 3.44
N VAL A 51 -5.91 -0.70 3.09
CA VAL A 51 -7.21 -0.96 3.73
C VAL A 51 -8.15 -1.56 2.71
N LYS A 52 -8.74 -2.70 3.05
CA LYS A 52 -9.85 -3.27 2.29
C LYS A 52 -11.15 -2.67 2.81
N THR A 53 -11.80 -1.86 2.00
CA THR A 53 -13.01 -1.12 2.37
C THR A 53 -14.31 -1.81 2.00
N GLY A 54 -14.23 -2.83 1.17
CA GLY A 54 -15.36 -3.64 0.73
C GLY A 54 -14.91 -4.95 0.12
N SER A 55 -15.81 -5.70 -0.47
CA SER A 55 -15.48 -6.99 -1.09
C SER A 55 -14.49 -6.84 -2.27
N THR A 56 -14.56 -5.73 -2.97
CA THR A 56 -13.74 -5.45 -4.16
C THR A 56 -12.99 -4.12 -4.09
N THR A 57 -13.12 -3.37 -3.01
CA THR A 57 -12.58 -2.02 -2.89
C THR A 57 -11.46 -1.94 -1.88
N TYR A 58 -10.42 -1.19 -2.24
CA TYR A 58 -9.22 -0.97 -1.43
C TYR A 58 -8.85 0.50 -1.40
N ASN A 59 -8.21 0.93 -0.33
CA ASN A 59 -7.53 2.21 -0.23
C ASN A 59 -6.08 2.01 0.17
N ILE A 60 -5.18 2.73 -0.50
CA ILE A 60 -3.83 2.96 -0.02
C ILE A 60 -3.85 4.34 0.65
N GLU A 61 -3.49 4.40 1.91
CA GLU A 61 -3.43 5.64 2.69
C GLU A 61 -1.98 5.92 3.05
N VAL A 62 -1.46 7.06 2.64
CA VAL A 62 -0.06 7.45 2.88
C VAL A 62 -0.01 8.71 3.73
N ALA A 63 0.70 8.65 4.85
CA ALA A 63 0.86 9.79 5.76
C ALA A 63 1.83 10.81 5.18
N LEU A 64 1.33 11.95 4.74
CA LEU A 64 2.08 13.00 4.07
C LEU A 64 1.79 14.37 4.70
N ALA A 65 1.97 14.47 6.00
CA ALA A 65 1.81 15.72 6.73
C ALA A 65 2.74 16.81 6.20
N GLY A 66 2.18 17.97 5.90
CA GLY A 66 2.93 19.10 5.38
C GLY A 66 3.17 19.11 3.87
N TYR A 67 2.84 18.04 3.15
CA TYR A 67 2.90 18.00 1.69
C TYR A 67 1.64 18.61 1.07
N THR A 68 1.80 19.25 -0.07
CA THR A 68 0.71 19.76 -0.91
C THR A 68 0.57 18.92 -2.17
N LYS A 69 -0.53 19.08 -2.89
CA LYS A 69 -0.76 18.38 -4.17
C LYS A 69 0.37 18.61 -5.19
N LYS A 70 1.04 19.77 -5.12
CA LYS A 70 2.15 20.11 -6.01
C LYS A 70 3.44 19.38 -5.66
N ASP A 71 3.55 18.91 -4.45
CA ASP A 71 4.75 18.24 -3.94
C ASP A 71 4.77 16.74 -4.25
N ILE A 72 3.63 16.18 -4.70
CA ILE A 72 3.43 14.74 -4.85
C ILE A 72 3.07 14.39 -6.28
N LYS A 73 3.65 13.32 -6.78
CA LYS A 73 3.32 12.72 -8.06
C LYS A 73 2.93 11.26 -7.86
N VAL A 74 1.82 10.88 -8.49
CA VAL A 74 1.31 9.49 -8.50
C VAL A 74 1.33 9.01 -9.94
N ASP A 75 2.11 7.99 -10.22
CA ASP A 75 2.24 7.37 -11.54
C ASP A 75 1.81 5.91 -11.47
N TYR A 76 1.13 5.44 -12.49
CA TYR A 76 0.78 4.02 -12.64
C TYR A 76 1.19 3.52 -14.02
N ALA A 77 2.02 2.50 -14.05
CA ALA A 77 2.45 1.82 -15.26
C ALA A 77 2.88 0.39 -14.95
N ASP A 78 2.60 -0.54 -15.83
CA ASP A 78 3.04 -1.94 -15.74
C ASP A 78 2.73 -2.59 -14.38
N ASN A 79 1.50 -2.41 -13.89
CA ASN A 79 1.04 -2.90 -12.60
C ASN A 79 1.79 -2.34 -11.38
N LEU A 80 2.52 -1.25 -11.58
CA LEU A 80 3.27 -0.56 -10.54
C LEU A 80 2.70 0.84 -10.29
N LEU A 81 2.16 1.04 -9.10
CA LEU A 81 1.73 2.34 -8.61
C LEU A 81 2.89 2.97 -7.85
N THR A 82 3.41 4.08 -8.36
CA THR A 82 4.51 4.82 -7.72
C THR A 82 4.02 6.14 -7.18
N ILE A 83 4.23 6.36 -5.90
CA ILE A 83 3.95 7.61 -5.21
C ILE A 83 5.29 8.22 -4.82
N LYS A 84 5.57 9.42 -5.30
CA LYS A 84 6.86 10.09 -5.05
C LYS A 84 6.70 11.58 -4.81
N SER A 85 7.68 12.15 -4.12
CA SER A 85 7.82 13.60 -4.00
C SER A 85 8.48 14.19 -5.26
N VAL A 86 8.00 15.35 -5.71
CA VAL A 86 8.43 15.96 -6.98
C VAL A 86 9.77 16.68 -6.86
N LYS A 87 10.13 17.16 -5.67
CA LYS A 87 11.37 17.90 -5.41
C LYS A 87 12.05 17.37 -4.17
N GLU A 88 13.39 17.32 -4.21
CA GLU A 88 14.13 17.40 -2.96
C GLU A 88 13.72 18.71 -2.28
N VAL A 89 12.97 18.58 -1.22
CA VAL A 89 12.77 19.69 -0.31
C VAL A 89 14.13 19.88 0.35
N LYS A 90 14.93 20.81 -0.18
CA LYS A 90 16.06 21.32 0.57
C LYS A 90 15.44 21.86 1.84
N ASP A 91 15.65 21.14 2.94
CA ASP A 91 15.40 21.71 4.25
C ASP A 91 16.15 23.05 4.25
N SER A 92 15.37 24.11 4.09
CA SER A 92 15.91 25.44 4.34
C SER A 92 16.43 25.37 5.77
N LYS A 93 17.71 25.63 5.95
CA LYS A 93 18.38 25.62 7.24
C LYS A 93 17.84 26.67 8.22
N GLU A 94 16.69 27.22 7.92
CA GLU A 94 15.99 28.15 8.77
C GLU A 94 15.23 27.42 9.86
N SER A 95 15.99 27.04 10.88
CA SER A 95 15.45 26.54 12.15
C SER A 95 14.88 27.69 12.99
N ASN A 96 14.09 28.55 12.39
CA ASN A 96 13.44 29.64 13.12
C ASN A 96 12.45 29.09 14.13
N GLY A 97 12.90 28.90 15.38
CA GLY A 97 12.05 28.58 16.51
C GLY A 97 11.65 27.12 16.66
N VAL A 98 12.19 26.21 15.86
CA VAL A 98 11.92 24.76 16.00
C VAL A 98 12.77 24.18 17.12
N ILE A 99 12.14 23.75 18.21
CA ILE A 99 12.77 23.11 19.35
C ILE A 99 12.96 21.61 19.12
N HIS A 100 11.98 20.97 18.47
CA HIS A 100 12.01 19.54 18.12
C HIS A 100 11.39 19.35 16.74
N ARG A 101 12.05 18.56 15.90
CA ARG A 101 11.57 18.25 14.57
C ARG A 101 11.35 16.74 14.41
N GLY A 102 10.11 16.31 14.60
CA GLY A 102 9.67 14.94 14.32
C GLY A 102 9.03 14.78 12.95
N ILE A 103 8.58 15.88 12.33
CA ILE A 103 7.93 15.90 11.01
C ILE A 103 8.81 16.69 10.06
N ALA A 104 9.22 16.08 8.96
CA ALA A 104 10.01 16.73 7.91
C ALA A 104 9.50 16.31 6.54
N LYS A 105 9.52 17.26 5.58
CA LYS A 105 9.31 16.94 4.17
C LYS A 105 10.56 16.28 3.60
N ARG A 106 10.55 14.98 3.46
CA ARG A 106 11.66 14.21 2.91
C ARG A 106 11.37 13.83 1.47
N TYR A 107 12.42 13.70 0.66
CA TYR A 107 12.29 13.03 -0.62
C TYR A 107 11.94 11.56 -0.39
N PHE A 108 10.96 11.07 -1.12
CA PHE A 108 10.60 9.67 -1.10
C PHE A 108 10.10 9.19 -2.47
N SER A 109 10.21 7.90 -2.68
CA SER A 109 9.57 7.19 -3.77
C SER A 109 9.09 5.84 -3.23
N LYS A 110 7.79 5.62 -3.27
CA LYS A 110 7.15 4.39 -2.78
C LYS A 110 6.41 3.72 -3.91
N ALA A 111 6.68 2.45 -4.13
CA ALA A 111 6.04 1.66 -5.18
C ALA A 111 5.17 0.57 -4.57
N PHE A 112 4.00 0.36 -5.18
CA PHE A 112 3.03 -0.69 -4.82
C PHE A 112 2.74 -1.54 -6.04
N THR A 113 2.83 -2.84 -5.89
CA THR A 113 2.43 -3.79 -6.93
C THR A 113 0.92 -3.96 -6.92
N ILE A 114 0.30 -3.72 -8.06
CA ILE A 114 -1.15 -3.80 -8.24
C ILE A 114 -1.48 -5.03 -9.08
N ALA A 115 -2.44 -5.83 -8.62
CA ALA A 115 -2.90 -6.99 -9.38
C ALA A 115 -3.53 -6.59 -10.71
N ASP A 116 -3.47 -7.47 -11.70
CA ASP A 116 -3.98 -7.21 -13.06
C ASP A 116 -5.48 -6.89 -13.11
N ASP A 117 -6.23 -7.46 -12.17
CA ASP A 117 -7.68 -7.28 -12.05
C ASP A 117 -8.07 -6.10 -11.13
N VAL A 118 -7.14 -5.25 -10.76
CA VAL A 118 -7.38 -4.06 -9.93
C VAL A 118 -7.20 -2.78 -10.74
N GLU A 119 -8.19 -1.93 -10.67
CA GLU A 119 -8.24 -0.64 -11.34
C GLU A 119 -8.09 0.50 -10.32
N ILE A 120 -7.31 1.52 -10.67
CA ILE A 120 -7.16 2.72 -9.86
C ILE A 120 -8.29 3.68 -10.18
N LYS A 121 -9.07 4.08 -9.17
CA LYS A 121 -10.21 4.99 -9.34
C LYS A 121 -9.82 6.46 -9.20
N GLY A 122 -8.85 6.76 -8.39
CA GLY A 122 -8.39 8.12 -8.17
C GLY A 122 -7.49 8.26 -6.95
N ALA A 123 -6.96 9.46 -6.77
CA ALA A 123 -6.13 9.82 -5.64
C ALA A 123 -6.54 11.18 -5.08
N GLU A 124 -6.61 11.30 -3.77
CA GLU A 124 -6.95 12.53 -3.06
C GLU A 124 -5.99 12.79 -1.90
N LEU A 125 -5.49 14.01 -1.81
CA LEU A 125 -4.71 14.47 -0.65
C LEU A 125 -5.60 15.36 0.21
N LYS A 126 -5.91 14.88 1.41
CA LYS A 126 -6.74 15.59 2.39
C LYS A 126 -6.28 15.30 3.81
N ASP A 127 -6.30 16.30 4.64
CA ASP A 127 -5.98 16.17 6.08
C ASP A 127 -4.63 15.49 6.37
N GLY A 128 -3.64 15.72 5.51
CA GLY A 128 -2.31 15.12 5.65
C GLY A 128 -2.21 13.67 5.21
N LEU A 129 -3.26 13.10 4.62
CA LEU A 129 -3.29 11.76 4.06
C LEU A 129 -3.49 11.79 2.55
N LEU A 130 -2.63 11.11 1.82
CA LEU A 130 -2.90 10.75 0.43
C LEU A 130 -3.66 9.43 0.42
N LYS A 131 -4.86 9.46 -0.11
CA LYS A 131 -5.71 8.28 -0.28
C LYS A 131 -5.80 7.93 -1.76
N VAL A 132 -5.38 6.74 -2.13
CA VAL A 132 -5.56 6.18 -3.46
C VAL A 132 -6.63 5.12 -3.39
N SER A 133 -7.69 5.29 -4.17
CA SER A 133 -8.83 4.37 -4.20
C SER A 133 -8.69 3.40 -5.36
N LEU A 134 -8.88 2.11 -5.07
CA LEU A 134 -8.75 1.02 -6.02
C LEU A 134 -9.99 0.12 -5.99
N ASN A 135 -10.29 -0.49 -7.11
CA ASN A 135 -11.39 -1.44 -7.24
C ASN A 135 -10.96 -2.67 -8.01
N LYS A 136 -11.24 -3.84 -7.45
CA LYS A 136 -11.01 -5.12 -8.11
C LYS A 136 -12.15 -5.43 -9.06
N ILE A 137 -11.83 -5.69 -10.32
CA ILE A 137 -12.79 -6.07 -11.34
C ILE A 137 -13.01 -7.57 -11.28
N LEU A 138 -14.23 -7.99 -10.94
CA LEU A 138 -14.59 -9.39 -10.99
C LEU A 138 -15.04 -9.75 -12.41
N PRO A 139 -14.40 -10.73 -13.06
CA PRO A 139 -14.91 -11.29 -14.31
C PRO A 139 -16.34 -11.79 -14.14
N ASP A 140 -17.18 -11.67 -15.15
CA ASP A 140 -18.59 -12.09 -15.11
C ASP A 140 -18.74 -13.56 -14.68
N ALA A 141 -17.79 -14.42 -15.05
CA ALA A 141 -17.76 -15.81 -14.64
C ALA A 141 -17.54 -16.04 -13.13
N LYS A 142 -16.99 -15.04 -12.41
CA LYS A 142 -16.74 -15.10 -10.94
C LYS A 142 -17.81 -14.35 -10.13
N LYS A 143 -18.73 -13.65 -10.79
CA LYS A 143 -19.82 -12.99 -10.08
C LYS A 143 -20.82 -14.03 -9.57
N PRO A 144 -21.33 -13.85 -8.34
CA PRO A 144 -22.40 -14.72 -7.82
C PRO A 144 -23.61 -14.68 -8.77
N ARG A 145 -24.07 -15.82 -9.16
CA ARG A 145 -25.31 -15.96 -9.94
C ARG A 145 -26.22 -16.99 -9.29
N SER A 146 -27.51 -16.71 -9.29
CA SER A 146 -28.51 -17.70 -8.88
C SER A 146 -28.70 -18.74 -10.00
N ILE A 147 -28.70 -20.01 -9.61
CA ILE A 147 -28.99 -21.12 -10.54
C ILE A 147 -30.37 -21.65 -10.19
N GLU A 148 -31.26 -21.63 -11.16
CA GLU A 148 -32.59 -22.17 -11.00
C GLU A 148 -32.52 -23.71 -11.00
N VAL A 149 -33.08 -24.32 -9.96
CA VAL A 149 -33.21 -25.79 -9.88
C VAL A 149 -34.48 -26.19 -10.57
N LYS A 150 -34.34 -26.99 -11.61
CA LYS A 150 -35.46 -27.58 -12.32
C LYS A 150 -35.94 -28.86 -11.66
#